data_7b2ef2980626b46b8e96882b59d2094f
#
_entry.id   7b2ef2980626b46b8e96882b59d2094f
#
_cell.length_a   1.000
_cell.length_b   1.000
_cell.length_c   1.000
_cell.angle_alpha   90.00
_cell.angle_beta   90.00
_cell.angle_gamma   90.00
#
_symmetry.space_group_name_H-M   'P 1'
#
loop_
_entity.id
_entity.type
_entity.pdbx_description
1 polymer ?
#
loop_
_entity_poly.entity_id
_entity_poly.type
_entity_poly.pdbx_seq_one_letter_code
_entity_poly.pdbx_strand_id
1 'polypeptide(L)'
;ESDFARKVHPIREYFNALPLLNPAEHGHIGRLLNTVQVANPGKWEEYFTKWLIGVVANAMNDTGCQNHTCLVLTGDRQGQFKSWWLDNLCPTPLKNYLFTGKIDPQGKDILTLIAEYLFINIDDQLKELNKQNENALKNLITTPAVKYRRPYDIYIEEYPHLASFMASVNGNEFLTD
;
A
#
# COMPACT_ATOMS: atom_id res chain seq x y z
N GLU A 1 2.53 -17.71 -25.63
CA GLU A 1 2.85 -18.14 -24.26
C GLU A 1 2.63 -19.63 -24.15
N SER A 2 3.61 -20.39 -23.64
CA SER A 2 3.43 -21.82 -23.48
C SER A 2 2.49 -22.10 -22.32
N ASP A 3 1.43 -22.87 -22.52
CA ASP A 3 0.47 -23.31 -21.49
C ASP A 3 1.09 -24.17 -20.38
N PHE A 4 2.39 -24.42 -20.44
CA PHE A 4 3.12 -25.26 -19.48
C PHE A 4 3.65 -24.53 -18.24
N ALA A 5 3.67 -23.20 -18.23
CA ALA A 5 4.12 -22.44 -17.08
C ALA A 5 2.95 -22.07 -16.16
N ARG A 6 2.96 -22.59 -14.94
CA ARG A 6 2.00 -22.17 -13.90
C ARG A 6 2.13 -20.67 -13.66
N LYS A 7 1.04 -19.93 -13.83
CA LYS A 7 0.98 -18.52 -13.42
C LYS A 7 0.99 -18.46 -11.89
N VAL A 8 2.07 -17.93 -11.34
CA VAL A 8 2.24 -17.76 -9.88
C VAL A 8 1.96 -16.31 -9.54
N HIS A 9 1.16 -16.10 -8.50
CA HIS A 9 0.92 -14.78 -7.93
C HIS A 9 1.34 -14.80 -6.45
N PRO A 10 2.59 -14.48 -6.12
CA PRO A 10 3.16 -14.74 -4.79
C PRO A 10 2.38 -14.10 -3.65
N ILE A 11 1.85 -12.89 -3.85
CA ILE A 11 1.03 -12.21 -2.83
C ILE A 11 -0.26 -12.98 -2.55
N ARG A 12 -0.96 -13.43 -3.59
CA ARG A 12 -2.21 -14.22 -3.44
C ARG A 12 -1.94 -15.61 -2.88
N GLU A 13 -0.86 -16.25 -3.31
CA GLU A 13 -0.46 -17.54 -2.74
C GLU A 13 -0.18 -17.42 -1.24
N TYR A 14 0.48 -16.34 -0.81
CA TYR A 14 0.67 -16.06 0.61
C TYR A 14 -0.66 -15.95 1.36
N PHE A 15 -1.59 -15.11 0.89
CA PHE A 15 -2.88 -14.95 1.56
C PHE A 15 -3.71 -16.24 1.57
N ASN A 16 -3.73 -16.98 0.48
CA ASN A 16 -4.45 -18.24 0.37
C ASN A 16 -3.84 -19.37 1.22
N ALA A 17 -2.56 -19.30 1.54
CA ALA A 17 -1.85 -20.26 2.39
C ALA A 17 -1.98 -19.95 3.89
N LEU A 18 -2.57 -18.82 4.27
CA LEU A 18 -2.77 -18.49 5.68
C LEU A 18 -3.73 -19.49 6.33
N PRO A 19 -3.44 -19.93 7.57
CA PRO A 19 -4.34 -20.81 8.30
C PRO A 19 -5.69 -20.13 8.52
N LEU A 20 -6.75 -20.92 8.58
CA LEU A 20 -8.06 -20.41 8.98
C LEU A 20 -7.98 -19.81 10.38
N LEU A 21 -8.63 -18.66 10.55
CA LEU A 21 -8.70 -18.01 11.85
C LEU A 21 -9.33 -18.98 12.88
N ASN A 22 -8.61 -19.24 13.94
CA ASN A 22 -9.19 -19.96 15.08
C ASN A 22 -10.22 -19.04 15.77
N PRO A 23 -11.51 -19.43 15.87
CA PRO A 23 -12.54 -18.61 16.50
C PRO A 23 -12.23 -18.23 17.96
N ALA A 24 -11.37 -18.99 18.64
CA ALA A 24 -10.92 -18.68 20.01
C ALA A 24 -9.81 -17.60 20.05
N GLU A 25 -9.19 -17.30 18.91
CA GLU A 25 -8.13 -16.30 18.80
C GLU A 25 -8.71 -14.99 18.26
N HIS A 26 -9.01 -14.06 19.16
CA HIS A 26 -9.54 -12.75 18.83
C HIS A 26 -8.51 -11.64 19.07
N GLY A 27 -8.76 -10.48 18.46
CA GLY A 27 -8.05 -9.24 18.80
C GLY A 27 -6.67 -9.08 18.17
N HIS A 28 -6.32 -9.81 17.10
CA HIS A 28 -5.02 -9.64 16.41
C HIS A 28 -4.83 -8.21 15.90
N ILE A 29 -5.85 -7.64 15.24
CA ILE A 29 -5.83 -6.24 14.78
C ILE A 29 -5.73 -5.30 15.97
N GLY A 30 -6.49 -5.52 17.05
CA GLY A 30 -6.42 -4.71 18.27
C GLY A 30 -5.03 -4.72 18.92
N ARG A 31 -4.34 -5.88 18.96
CA ARG A 31 -2.95 -5.95 19.46
C ARG A 31 -1.99 -5.13 18.57
N LEU A 32 -2.17 -5.17 17.26
CA LEU A 32 -1.36 -4.37 16.32
C LEU A 32 -1.65 -2.87 16.50
N LEU A 33 -2.91 -2.48 16.61
CA LEU A 33 -3.33 -1.09 16.85
C LEU A 33 -2.71 -0.50 18.12
N ASN A 34 -2.64 -1.30 19.20
CA ASN A 34 -2.09 -0.88 20.49
C ASN A 34 -0.55 -0.70 20.47
N THR A 35 0.14 -1.05 19.39
CA THR A 35 1.57 -0.75 19.24
C THR A 35 1.85 0.70 18.87
N VAL A 36 0.82 1.47 18.51
CA VAL A 36 0.93 2.89 18.13
C VAL A 36 0.12 3.74 19.12
N GLN A 37 0.77 4.73 19.72
CA GLN A 37 0.08 5.73 20.53
C GLN A 37 -0.47 6.84 19.62
N VAL A 38 -1.77 7.04 19.65
CA VAL A 38 -2.47 8.03 18.79
C VAL A 38 -3.35 8.96 19.61
N ALA A 39 -3.61 10.15 19.09
CA ALA A 39 -4.46 11.13 19.74
C ALA A 39 -5.94 10.72 19.81
N ASN A 40 -6.42 9.92 18.85
CA ASN A 40 -7.81 9.45 18.80
C ASN A 40 -7.85 7.93 18.51
N PRO A 41 -7.85 7.09 19.56
CA PRO A 41 -7.84 5.63 19.39
C PRO A 41 -9.03 5.08 18.61
N GLY A 42 -10.23 5.62 18.79
CA GLY A 42 -11.43 5.13 18.10
C GLY A 42 -11.39 5.36 16.59
N LYS A 43 -10.97 6.57 16.16
CA LYS A 43 -10.77 6.83 14.73
C LYS A 43 -9.61 6.02 14.15
N TRP A 44 -8.56 5.83 14.93
CA TRP A 44 -7.42 5.00 14.52
C TRP A 44 -7.85 3.56 14.25
N GLU A 45 -8.59 2.94 15.17
CA GLU A 45 -9.12 1.59 14.99
C GLU A 45 -10.00 1.48 13.75
N GLU A 46 -10.95 2.43 13.58
CA GLU A 46 -11.86 2.44 12.45
C GLU A 46 -11.11 2.57 11.11
N TYR A 47 -10.23 3.56 10.98
CA TYR A 47 -9.57 3.87 9.71
C TYR A 47 -8.51 2.84 9.35
N PHE A 48 -7.72 2.40 10.32
CA PHE A 48 -6.72 1.38 10.09
C PHE A 48 -7.35 0.04 9.69
N THR A 49 -8.43 -0.36 10.39
CA THR A 49 -9.13 -1.61 10.07
C THR A 49 -9.71 -1.56 8.65
N LYS A 50 -10.37 -0.46 8.27
CA LYS A 50 -10.89 -0.27 6.91
C LYS A 50 -9.78 -0.30 5.86
N TRP A 51 -8.68 0.39 6.13
CA TRP A 51 -7.52 0.40 5.23
C TRP A 51 -6.93 -1.00 5.08
N LEU A 52 -6.74 -1.74 6.18
CA LEU A 52 -6.18 -3.09 6.14
C LEU A 52 -7.08 -4.09 5.39
N ILE A 53 -8.40 -3.99 5.56
CA ILE A 53 -9.36 -4.76 4.75
C ILE A 53 -9.20 -4.39 3.27
N GLY A 54 -9.07 -3.10 2.96
CA GLY A 54 -8.80 -2.62 1.61
C GLY A 54 -7.51 -3.17 1.00
N VAL A 55 -6.45 -3.34 1.79
CA VAL A 55 -5.18 -3.97 1.35
C VAL A 55 -5.44 -5.38 0.83
N VAL A 56 -6.13 -6.20 1.61
CA VAL A 56 -6.43 -7.59 1.22
C VAL A 56 -7.39 -7.63 0.03
N ALA A 57 -8.44 -6.81 0.05
CA ALA A 57 -9.41 -6.74 -1.04
C ALA A 57 -8.72 -6.33 -2.36
N ASN A 58 -7.81 -5.35 -2.32
CA ASN A 58 -7.06 -4.90 -3.48
C ASN A 58 -6.13 -6.00 -4.01
N ALA A 59 -5.40 -6.68 -3.13
CA ALA A 59 -4.49 -7.76 -3.49
C ALA A 59 -5.21 -8.99 -4.11
N MET A 60 -6.46 -9.24 -3.70
CA MET A 60 -7.23 -10.42 -4.12
C MET A 60 -8.18 -10.15 -5.29
N ASN A 61 -8.27 -8.90 -5.77
CA ASN A 61 -9.21 -8.51 -6.84
C ASN A 61 -8.46 -8.22 -8.15
N ASP A 62 -9.02 -8.69 -9.28
CA ASP A 62 -8.51 -8.44 -10.63
C ASP A 62 -9.25 -7.32 -11.37
N THR A 63 -10.36 -6.82 -10.82
CA THR A 63 -11.29 -5.98 -11.55
C THR A 63 -11.27 -4.51 -11.15
N GLY A 64 -10.36 -4.10 -10.28
CA GLY A 64 -10.24 -2.69 -9.92
C GLY A 64 -9.66 -2.45 -8.52
N CYS A 65 -9.23 -1.23 -8.28
CA CYS A 65 -8.71 -0.82 -7.00
C CYS A 65 -9.82 -0.77 -5.94
N GLN A 66 -9.62 -1.48 -4.84
CA GLN A 66 -10.53 -1.51 -3.69
C GLN A 66 -10.04 -0.63 -2.53
N ASN A 67 -8.76 -0.24 -2.54
CA ASN A 67 -8.17 0.60 -1.48
C ASN A 67 -7.85 2.00 -2.01
N HIS A 68 -8.85 2.88 -1.98
CA HIS A 68 -8.76 4.26 -2.47
C HIS A 68 -8.13 5.23 -1.45
N THR A 69 -7.43 4.71 -0.45
CA THR A 69 -6.89 5.51 0.65
C THR A 69 -5.40 5.28 0.85
N CYS A 70 -4.72 6.29 1.38
CA CYS A 70 -3.35 6.19 1.85
C CYS A 70 -3.34 6.24 3.38
N LEU A 71 -2.71 5.25 4.02
CA LEU A 71 -2.51 5.28 5.47
C LEU A 71 -1.37 6.24 5.80
N VAL A 72 -1.65 7.33 6.51
CA VAL A 72 -0.64 8.33 6.86
C VAL A 72 -0.42 8.39 8.37
N LEU A 73 0.80 8.15 8.81
CA LEU A 73 1.23 8.38 10.18
C LEU A 73 1.89 9.76 10.31
N THR A 74 1.29 10.63 11.12
CA THR A 74 1.84 11.95 11.43
C THR A 74 2.43 12.00 12.83
N GLY A 75 3.33 12.94 13.08
CA GLY A 75 3.86 13.18 14.41
C GLY A 75 4.83 14.36 14.41
N ASP A 76 4.89 15.09 15.52
CA ASP A 76 5.62 16.35 15.62
C ASP A 76 7.15 16.17 15.70
N ARG A 77 7.62 14.95 15.96
CA ARG A 77 9.04 14.68 16.18
C ARG A 77 9.57 13.64 15.19
N GLN A 78 10.83 13.84 14.80
CA GLN A 78 11.62 12.80 14.12
C GLN A 78 11.98 11.67 15.11
N GLY A 79 12.29 10.49 14.56
CA GLY A 79 12.75 9.34 15.38
C GLY A 79 11.62 8.58 16.09
N GLN A 80 10.37 8.81 15.74
CA GLN A 80 9.21 8.07 16.26
C GLN A 80 8.97 6.72 15.58
N PHE A 81 9.91 6.24 14.79
CA PHE A 81 9.86 4.94 14.08
C PHE A 81 8.63 4.74 13.19
N LYS A 82 7.99 5.83 12.70
CA LYS A 82 6.78 5.76 11.87
C LYS A 82 6.99 4.93 10.60
N SER A 83 8.01 5.27 9.79
CA SER A 83 8.33 4.54 8.56
C SER A 83 8.71 3.10 8.84
N TRP A 84 9.50 2.84 9.90
CA TRP A 84 9.85 1.49 10.33
C TRP A 84 8.60 0.67 10.69
N TRP A 85 7.65 1.26 11.41
CA TRP A 85 6.40 0.59 11.78
C TRP A 85 5.57 0.25 10.54
N LEU A 86 5.41 1.21 9.61
CA LEU A 86 4.72 0.99 8.33
C LEU A 86 5.37 -0.14 7.53
N ASP A 87 6.69 -0.15 7.40
CA ASP A 87 7.41 -1.21 6.69
C ASP A 87 7.20 -2.59 7.33
N ASN A 88 7.02 -2.65 8.65
CA ASN A 88 6.76 -3.90 9.36
C ASN A 88 5.31 -4.38 9.28
N LEU A 89 4.39 -3.63 8.70
CA LEU A 89 3.08 -4.15 8.28
C LEU A 89 3.21 -5.18 7.16
N CYS A 90 4.25 -5.08 6.34
CA CYS A 90 4.50 -6.05 5.29
C CYS A 90 5.02 -7.37 5.88
N PRO A 91 4.32 -8.50 5.64
CA PRO A 91 4.78 -9.81 6.09
C PRO A 91 6.17 -10.16 5.57
N THR A 92 6.99 -10.81 6.40
CA THR A 92 8.37 -11.17 6.04
C THR A 92 8.49 -11.89 4.69
N PRO A 93 7.63 -12.88 4.34
CA PRO A 93 7.70 -13.53 3.03
C PRO A 93 7.38 -12.61 1.84
N LEU A 94 6.72 -11.47 2.09
CA LEU A 94 6.33 -10.49 1.06
C LEU A 94 7.20 -9.24 1.04
N LYS A 95 8.33 -9.21 1.74
CA LYS A 95 9.20 -8.02 1.80
C LYS A 95 9.71 -7.56 0.43
N ASN A 96 9.85 -8.45 -0.54
CA ASN A 96 10.20 -8.10 -1.93
C ASN A 96 9.07 -7.34 -2.66
N TYR A 97 7.88 -7.30 -2.09
CA TYR A 97 6.71 -6.57 -2.61
C TYR A 97 6.37 -5.34 -1.76
N LEU A 98 7.32 -4.86 -1.00
CA LEU A 98 7.30 -3.58 -0.30
C LEU A 98 8.27 -2.62 -0.99
N PHE A 99 7.77 -1.49 -1.43
CA PHE A 99 8.59 -0.36 -1.84
C PHE A 99 8.58 0.70 -0.74
N THR A 100 9.76 1.20 -0.37
CA THR A 100 9.89 2.33 0.56
C THR A 100 10.82 3.37 -0.06
N GLY A 101 10.32 4.59 -0.21
CA GLY A 101 11.10 5.68 -0.79
C GLY A 101 10.26 6.75 -1.47
N LYS A 102 10.96 7.62 -2.18
CA LYS A 102 10.31 8.66 -2.99
C LYS A 102 9.84 8.10 -4.31
N ILE A 103 8.64 8.53 -4.73
CA ILE A 103 8.06 8.18 -6.02
C ILE A 103 7.92 9.44 -6.88
N ASP A 104 7.97 9.27 -8.19
CA ASP A 104 7.50 10.29 -9.14
C ASP A 104 6.07 9.93 -9.57
N PRO A 105 5.03 10.67 -9.10
CA PRO A 105 3.65 10.37 -9.44
C PRO A 105 3.32 10.48 -10.94
N GLN A 106 4.19 11.13 -11.74
CA GLN A 106 4.03 11.27 -13.19
C GLN A 106 4.99 10.37 -13.96
N GLY A 107 5.89 9.67 -13.26
CA GLY A 107 6.87 8.76 -13.85
C GLY A 107 6.23 7.49 -14.39
N LYS A 108 6.96 6.78 -15.24
CA LYS A 108 6.50 5.48 -15.76
C LYS A 108 6.74 4.34 -14.77
N ASP A 109 7.76 4.45 -13.95
CA ASP A 109 8.15 3.38 -13.01
C ASP A 109 7.11 3.15 -11.92
N ILE A 110 6.35 4.20 -11.53
CA ILE A 110 5.26 4.07 -10.56
C ILE A 110 4.18 3.08 -11.03
N LEU A 111 3.95 2.95 -12.33
CA LEU A 111 2.95 2.04 -12.88
C LEU A 111 3.32 0.57 -12.59
N THR A 112 4.62 0.25 -12.66
CA THR A 112 5.13 -1.07 -12.28
C THR A 112 4.96 -1.32 -10.78
N LEU A 113 5.26 -0.32 -9.93
CA LEU A 113 5.07 -0.44 -8.49
C LEU A 113 3.59 -0.70 -8.15
N ILE A 114 2.66 0.01 -8.78
CA ILE A 114 1.21 -0.15 -8.57
C ILE A 114 0.75 -1.57 -8.96
N ALA A 115 1.27 -2.12 -10.05
CA ALA A 115 0.86 -3.41 -10.58
C ALA A 115 1.48 -4.62 -9.87
N GLU A 116 2.67 -4.45 -9.26
CA GLU A 116 3.46 -5.60 -8.80
C GLU A 116 3.71 -5.62 -7.29
N TYR A 117 3.57 -4.48 -6.59
CA TYR A 117 3.86 -4.39 -5.16
C TYR A 117 2.60 -4.48 -4.30
N LEU A 118 2.73 -5.01 -3.09
CA LEU A 118 1.66 -5.03 -2.10
C LEU A 118 1.56 -3.67 -1.39
N PHE A 119 2.70 -3.10 -1.03
CA PHE A 119 2.78 -1.82 -0.34
C PHE A 119 3.74 -0.84 -1.02
N ILE A 120 3.30 0.41 -1.07
CA ILE A 120 4.14 1.56 -1.46
C ILE A 120 4.16 2.51 -0.26
N ASN A 121 5.28 2.53 0.46
CA ASN A 121 5.53 3.47 1.56
C ASN A 121 6.24 4.71 1.04
N ILE A 122 5.50 5.82 0.99
CA ILE A 122 6.00 7.12 0.55
C ILE A 122 6.60 7.82 1.78
N ASP A 123 7.90 7.62 1.98
CA ASP A 123 8.58 8.15 3.16
C ASP A 123 8.82 9.66 3.02
N ASP A 124 8.27 10.43 3.96
CA ASP A 124 8.43 11.89 4.17
C ASP A 124 8.23 12.79 2.92
N GLN A 125 7.72 12.22 1.82
CA GLN A 125 7.56 12.92 0.54
C GLN A 125 6.29 13.78 0.46
N LEU A 126 5.25 13.45 1.21
CA LEU A 126 3.94 14.13 1.06
C LEU A 126 4.02 15.65 1.26
N LYS A 127 4.93 16.13 2.10
CA LYS A 127 5.18 17.56 2.29
C LYS A 127 5.87 18.27 1.13
N GLU A 128 6.63 17.51 0.34
CA GLU A 128 7.41 18.05 -0.77
C GLU A 128 6.59 18.11 -2.06
N LEU A 129 5.40 17.52 -2.07
CA LEU A 129 4.55 17.50 -3.26
C LEU A 129 3.99 18.89 -3.55
N ASN A 130 4.19 19.36 -4.77
CA ASN A 130 3.44 20.49 -5.28
C ASN A 130 2.01 20.06 -5.65
N LYS A 131 1.10 21.02 -5.85
CA LYS A 131 -0.32 20.76 -6.15
C LYS A 131 -0.55 19.83 -7.34
N GLN A 132 0.31 19.89 -8.35
CA GLN A 132 0.23 19.03 -9.55
C GLN A 132 0.56 17.57 -9.18
N ASN A 133 1.63 17.34 -8.44
CA ASN A 133 2.05 16.02 -8.01
C ASN A 133 1.10 15.42 -6.97
N GLU A 134 0.49 16.24 -6.12
CA GLU A 134 -0.56 15.83 -5.20
C GLU A 134 -1.78 15.30 -5.95
N ASN A 135 -2.27 16.02 -6.98
CA ASN A 135 -3.36 15.55 -7.82
C ASN A 135 -3.01 14.28 -8.59
N ALA A 136 -1.78 14.19 -9.11
CA ALA A 136 -1.30 12.98 -9.77
C ALA A 136 -1.28 11.79 -8.80
N LEU A 137 -0.82 11.97 -7.56
CA LEU A 137 -0.83 10.93 -6.53
C LEU A 137 -2.26 10.51 -6.17
N LYS A 138 -3.19 11.46 -5.98
CA LYS A 138 -4.61 11.15 -5.74
C LYS A 138 -5.20 10.28 -6.86
N ASN A 139 -4.91 10.63 -8.11
CA ASN A 139 -5.34 9.84 -9.28
C ASN A 139 -4.71 8.44 -9.28
N LEU A 140 -3.42 8.31 -8.96
CA LEU A 140 -2.76 7.01 -8.88
C LEU A 140 -3.38 6.10 -7.82
N ILE A 141 -3.66 6.63 -6.61
CA ILE A 141 -4.27 5.88 -5.52
C ILE A 141 -5.66 5.32 -5.91
N THR A 142 -6.39 6.05 -6.75
CA THR A 142 -7.78 5.69 -7.12
C THR A 142 -7.90 5.01 -8.47
N THR A 143 -6.83 4.89 -9.25
CA THR A 143 -6.89 4.23 -10.57
C THR A 143 -7.17 2.73 -10.43
N PRO A 144 -8.12 2.16 -11.17
CA PRO A 144 -8.45 0.74 -11.03
C PRO A 144 -7.44 -0.20 -11.69
N ALA A 145 -6.76 0.27 -12.71
CA ALA A 145 -5.77 -0.49 -13.48
C ALA A 145 -4.76 0.44 -14.10
N VAL A 146 -3.60 -0.08 -14.42
CA VAL A 146 -2.51 0.66 -15.07
C VAL A 146 -2.12 0.00 -16.38
N LYS A 147 -1.71 0.83 -17.36
CA LYS A 147 -1.24 0.36 -18.66
C LYS A 147 0.22 0.72 -18.82
N TYR A 148 1.07 -0.27 -18.95
CA TYR A 148 2.49 -0.06 -19.21
C TYR A 148 3.08 -1.22 -20.00
N ARG A 149 4.27 -0.99 -20.52
CA ARG A 149 5.07 -1.99 -21.21
C ARG A 149 6.21 -2.42 -20.29
N ARG A 150 6.25 -3.71 -19.95
CA ARG A 150 7.37 -4.26 -19.19
C ARG A 150 8.69 -4.11 -19.95
N PRO A 151 9.83 -4.02 -19.26
CA PRO A 151 11.13 -4.05 -19.92
C PRO A 151 11.23 -5.25 -20.85
N TYR A 152 11.70 -4.99 -22.07
CA TYR A 152 11.85 -5.97 -23.16
C TYR A 152 10.56 -6.51 -23.79
N ASP A 153 9.38 -6.16 -23.29
CA ASP A 153 8.12 -6.48 -23.95
C ASP A 153 7.85 -5.58 -25.17
N ILE A 154 7.08 -6.12 -26.12
CA ILE A 154 6.71 -5.40 -27.35
C ILE A 154 5.39 -4.65 -27.15
N TYR A 155 4.46 -5.20 -26.37
CA TYR A 155 3.10 -4.71 -26.23
C TYR A 155 2.91 -3.97 -24.91
N ILE A 156 1.98 -3.01 -24.92
CA ILE A 156 1.43 -2.40 -23.70
C ILE A 156 0.29 -3.31 -23.22
N GLU A 157 0.37 -3.74 -21.98
CA GLU A 157 -0.65 -4.55 -21.34
C GLU A 157 -1.31 -3.79 -20.19
N GLU A 158 -2.52 -4.21 -19.84
CA GLU A 158 -3.26 -3.68 -18.70
C GLU A 158 -3.09 -4.60 -17.51
N TYR A 159 -2.76 -4.00 -16.35
CA TYR A 159 -2.57 -4.70 -15.09
C TYR A 159 -3.49 -4.12 -14.02
N PRO A 160 -4.12 -4.95 -13.18
CA PRO A 160 -4.91 -4.46 -12.08
C PRO A 160 -4.06 -3.69 -11.08
N HIS A 161 -4.66 -2.74 -10.38
CA HIS A 161 -4.01 -2.04 -9.29
C HIS A 161 -3.93 -2.95 -8.07
N LEU A 162 -2.72 -3.33 -7.68
CA LEU A 162 -2.44 -4.25 -6.58
C LEU A 162 -2.01 -3.52 -5.30
N ALA A 163 -1.24 -2.45 -5.44
CA ALA A 163 -0.59 -1.78 -4.33
C ALA A 163 -1.55 -1.03 -3.40
N SER A 164 -1.21 -0.99 -2.13
CA SER A 164 -1.82 -0.08 -1.16
C SER A 164 -0.78 0.92 -0.67
N PHE A 165 -1.20 2.19 -0.61
CA PHE A 165 -0.32 3.29 -0.24
C PHE A 165 -0.30 3.54 1.25
N MET A 166 0.89 3.85 1.76
CA MET A 166 1.12 4.31 3.11
C MET A 166 2.22 5.37 3.13
N ALA A 167 2.22 6.22 4.15
CA ALA A 167 3.18 7.30 4.25
C ALA A 167 3.48 7.67 5.71
N SER A 168 4.65 8.21 5.96
CA SER A 168 4.98 8.88 7.20
C SER A 168 5.24 10.37 6.94
N VAL A 169 4.84 11.22 7.89
CA VAL A 169 5.04 12.66 7.78
C VAL A 169 5.44 13.24 9.14
N ASN A 170 6.37 14.17 9.12
CA ASN A 170 6.74 14.96 10.29
C ASN A 170 5.94 16.27 10.32
N GLY A 171 5.05 16.44 11.32
CA GLY A 171 4.11 17.55 11.46
C GLY A 171 2.71 17.22 10.93
N ASN A 172 1.77 18.14 11.14
CA ASN A 172 0.35 17.89 10.89
C ASN A 172 -0.17 18.55 9.59
N GLU A 173 0.60 19.47 9.01
CA GLU A 173 0.26 20.17 7.77
C GLU A 173 1.04 19.58 6.61
N PHE A 174 0.41 18.71 5.84
CA PHE A 174 1.04 18.03 4.70
C PHE A 174 0.16 17.99 3.43
N LEU A 175 -1.09 18.42 3.55
CA LEU A 175 -2.00 18.63 2.41
C LEU A 175 -2.44 20.08 2.42
N THR A 176 -2.33 20.74 1.29
CA THR A 176 -2.87 22.09 1.06
C THR A 176 -4.18 21.96 0.32
N ASP A 177 -5.26 22.50 0.89
CA ASP A 177 -6.57 22.61 0.24
C ASP A 177 -6.52 23.53 -1.00
#